data_73240c660a90822dbcf7a8c88dac9778
#
_entry.id   73240c660a90822dbcf7a8c88dac9778
#
_cell.length_a   1.000
_cell.length_b   1.000
_cell.length_c   1.000
_cell.angle_alpha   90.00
_cell.angle_beta   90.00
_cell.angle_gamma   90.00
#
_symmetry.space_group_name_H-M   'P 1'
#
loop_
_entity.id
_entity.type
_entity.pdbx_description
1 polymer ?
#
loop_
_entity_poly.entity_id
_entity_poly.type
_entity_poly.pdbx_seq_one_letter_code
_entity_poly.pdbx_strand_id
1 'polypeptide(L)'
;MEGVDDKAFETIGGYETLMSVPTPTELRATLVTVIAGASETPTGRWEVLIGPVQVLSLALHPRSNWRVEVSGTVDDRRWIDAAIELVRAEHPYVTGRGDPGL
;
A
#
# COMPACT_ATOMS: atom_id res chain seq x y z
N MET A 1 -29.77 9.22 -17.24
CA MET A 1 -29.26 9.21 -16.83
C MET A 1 -28.54 9.19 -16.67
N GLU A 2 -28.55 8.90 -16.85
CA GLU A 2 -27.90 8.77 -16.44
C GLU A 2 -27.03 8.78 -16.16
N GLY A 3 -27.05 8.65 -16.34
CA GLY A 3 -26.25 8.45 -15.84
C GLY A 3 -25.78 8.58 -15.37
N VAL A 4 -26.20 8.75 -15.23
CA VAL A 4 -25.85 8.94 -14.57
C VAL A 4 -25.48 8.77 -13.87
N ASP A 5 -25.94 8.59 -13.68
CA ASP A 5 -25.63 8.35 -12.85
C ASP A 5 -24.69 7.83 -12.59
N ASP A 6 -24.74 7.36 -12.84
CA ASP A 6 -23.62 6.68 -12.76
C ASP A 6 -22.51 7.52 -12.61
N LYS A 7 -22.53 8.58 -13.04
CA LYS A 7 -21.56 9.44 -12.84
C LYS A 7 -21.52 9.90 -11.55
N ALA A 8 -22.55 9.98 -10.95
CA ALA A 8 -22.55 10.28 -9.58
C ALA A 8 -21.70 9.31 -8.89
N PHE A 9 -21.56 8.20 -9.48
CA PHE A 9 -20.76 7.27 -8.95
C PHE A 9 -19.38 7.64 -8.88
N GLU A 10 -18.91 8.39 -9.80
CA GLU A 10 -17.60 8.75 -9.72
C GLU A 10 -17.34 9.59 -8.57
N THR A 11 -18.22 10.42 -8.22
CA THR A 11 -18.09 11.20 -7.04
C THR A 11 -18.07 10.34 -5.84
N ILE A 12 -18.88 9.32 -5.87
CA ILE A 12 -18.90 8.42 -4.77
C ILE A 12 -17.61 7.70 -4.67
N GLY A 13 -17.03 7.39 -5.80
CA GLY A 13 -15.75 6.71 -5.79
C GLY A 13 -14.69 7.55 -5.10
N GLY A 14 -14.68 8.84 -5.34
CA GLY A 14 -13.72 9.68 -4.69
C GLY A 14 -13.94 9.71 -3.19
N TYR A 15 -15.19 9.76 -2.80
CA TYR A 15 -15.53 9.75 -1.41
C TYR A 15 -15.07 8.46 -0.75
N GLU A 16 -15.29 7.36 -1.43
CA GLU A 16 -14.89 6.11 -0.88
C GLU A 16 -13.39 6.03 -0.73
N THR A 17 -12.64 6.62 -1.63
CA THR A 17 -11.22 6.61 -1.51
C THR A 17 -10.76 7.29 -0.24
N LEU A 18 -11.44 8.37 0.14
CA LEU A 18 -11.09 9.03 1.37
C LEU A 18 -11.45 8.19 2.58
N MET A 19 -12.51 7.41 2.44
CA MET A 19 -12.96 6.59 3.56
C MET A 19 -12.27 5.24 3.59
N SER A 20 -11.73 4.82 2.45
CA SER A 20 -11.24 3.48 2.32
C SER A 20 -9.74 3.42 2.47
N VAL A 21 -9.29 3.65 3.65
CA VAL A 21 -7.87 3.48 3.94
C VAL A 21 -7.59 1.99 3.97
N PRO A 22 -6.58 1.51 3.26
CA PRO A 22 -6.34 0.07 3.21
C PRO A 22 -5.85 -0.48 4.54
N THR A 23 -6.15 -1.74 4.78
CA THR A 23 -5.57 -2.44 5.91
C THR A 23 -4.11 -2.77 5.58
N PRO A 24 -3.30 -3.10 6.58
CA PRO A 24 -1.92 -3.52 6.30
C PRO A 24 -1.85 -4.70 5.35
N THR A 25 -2.76 -5.66 5.49
CA THR A 25 -2.79 -6.81 4.62
C THR A 25 -3.12 -6.41 3.19
N GLU A 26 -4.09 -5.52 3.02
CA GLU A 26 -4.45 -5.03 1.69
C GLU A 26 -3.31 -4.25 1.07
N LEU A 27 -2.62 -3.44 1.87
CA LEU A 27 -1.52 -2.67 1.35
C LEU A 27 -0.39 -3.58 0.89
N ARG A 28 -0.12 -4.63 1.65
CA ARG A 28 0.90 -5.58 1.25
C ARG A 28 0.54 -6.24 -0.07
N ALA A 29 -0.71 -6.62 -0.23
CA ALA A 29 -1.16 -7.21 -1.48
C ALA A 29 -0.99 -6.25 -2.65
N THR A 30 -1.25 -4.97 -2.41
CA THR A 30 -1.06 -3.95 -3.43
C THR A 30 0.40 -3.84 -3.81
N LEU A 31 1.30 -3.84 -2.83
CA LEU A 31 2.73 -3.78 -3.11
C LEU A 31 3.15 -4.96 -3.97
N VAL A 32 2.74 -6.15 -3.59
CA VAL A 32 3.11 -7.35 -4.34
C VAL A 32 2.60 -7.25 -5.78
N THR A 33 1.37 -6.80 -5.96
CA THR A 33 0.79 -6.70 -7.29
C THR A 33 1.52 -5.66 -8.14
N VAL A 34 1.85 -4.52 -7.55
CA VAL A 34 2.55 -3.47 -8.29
C VAL A 34 3.92 -3.94 -8.75
N ILE A 35 4.66 -4.59 -7.85
CA ILE A 35 6.00 -5.06 -8.19
C ILE A 35 5.93 -6.15 -9.24
N ALA A 36 5.02 -7.09 -9.07
CA ALA A 36 4.90 -8.19 -10.02
C ALA A 36 4.57 -7.67 -11.40
N GLY A 37 3.67 -6.69 -11.49
CA GLY A 37 3.31 -6.12 -12.77
C GLY A 37 4.47 -5.36 -13.40
N ALA A 38 5.17 -4.55 -12.62
CA ALA A 38 6.27 -3.75 -13.14
C ALA A 38 7.45 -4.61 -13.56
N SER A 39 7.74 -5.65 -12.80
CA SER A 39 8.90 -6.49 -13.06
C SER A 39 8.58 -7.66 -13.99
N GLU A 40 7.29 -7.85 -14.27
CA GLU A 40 6.83 -8.97 -15.09
C GLU A 40 7.28 -10.29 -14.48
N THR A 41 7.21 -10.37 -13.17
CA THR A 41 7.62 -11.54 -12.41
C THR A 41 6.42 -12.00 -11.59
N PRO A 42 6.24 -13.31 -11.42
CA PRO A 42 5.09 -13.81 -10.65
C PRO A 42 5.05 -13.27 -9.24
N THR A 43 3.84 -13.13 -8.71
CA THR A 43 3.64 -12.56 -7.39
C THR A 43 4.30 -13.40 -6.31
N GLY A 44 4.35 -14.71 -6.48
CA GLY A 44 4.92 -15.57 -5.45
C GLY A 44 6.32 -15.21 -5.04
N ARG A 45 7.12 -14.75 -6.01
CA ARG A 45 8.47 -14.34 -5.70
C ARG A 45 8.47 -13.19 -4.70
N TRP A 46 7.62 -12.21 -4.95
CA TRP A 46 7.61 -11.00 -4.11
C TRP A 46 6.95 -11.27 -2.77
N GLU A 47 6.01 -12.20 -2.72
CA GLU A 47 5.39 -12.55 -1.45
C GLU A 47 6.39 -13.11 -0.46
N VAL A 48 7.43 -13.75 -0.96
CA VAL A 48 8.47 -14.27 -0.09
C VAL A 48 9.41 -13.18 0.40
N LEU A 49 9.65 -12.18 -0.44
CA LEU A 49 10.63 -11.15 -0.13
C LEU A 49 10.05 -9.98 0.66
N ILE A 50 8.76 -9.77 0.58
CA ILE A 50 8.11 -8.65 1.26
C ILE A 50 7.45 -9.16 2.51
N GLY A 51 7.90 -8.65 3.65
CA GLY A 51 7.32 -9.03 4.93
C GLY A 51 6.00 -8.34 5.19
N PRO A 52 5.46 -8.52 6.38
CA PRO A 52 4.19 -7.89 6.73
C PRO A 52 4.35 -6.38 6.83
N VAL A 53 3.28 -5.67 6.53
CA VAL A 53 3.26 -4.23 6.68
C VAL A 53 3.09 -3.94 8.17
N GLN A 54 3.97 -3.09 8.69
CA GLN A 54 3.94 -2.71 10.09
C GLN A 54 3.29 -1.35 10.22
N VAL A 55 2.41 -1.21 11.20
CA VAL A 55 1.72 0.04 11.44
C VAL A 55 2.53 0.87 12.42
N LEU A 56 2.75 2.13 12.08
CA LEU A 56 3.54 3.03 12.90
C LEU A 56 2.64 4.06 13.55
N SER A 57 3.10 4.64 14.64
CA SER A 57 2.35 5.67 15.33
C SER A 57 2.29 6.94 14.48
N LEU A 58 1.10 7.45 14.25
CA LEU A 58 0.94 8.70 13.50
C LEU A 58 1.57 9.86 14.23
N ALA A 59 1.65 9.79 15.54
CA ALA A 59 2.26 10.86 16.30
C ALA A 59 3.74 11.00 15.97
N LEU A 60 4.39 9.88 15.69
CA LEU A 60 5.81 9.88 15.37
C LEU A 60 6.06 9.84 13.88
N HIS A 61 5.07 9.42 13.11
CA HIS A 61 5.22 9.28 11.68
C HIS A 61 4.03 9.90 10.97
N PRO A 62 3.95 11.23 10.98
CA PRO A 62 2.74 11.90 10.46
C PRO A 62 2.58 11.84 8.95
N ARG A 63 3.63 11.57 8.23
CA ARG A 63 3.53 11.55 6.76
C ARG A 63 3.12 10.19 6.22
N SER A 64 3.37 9.14 7.00
CA SER A 64 3.03 7.80 6.56
C SER A 64 3.13 6.91 7.77
N ASN A 65 2.12 6.12 8.02
CA ASN A 65 2.08 5.33 9.23
C ASN A 65 2.38 3.85 9.00
N TRP A 66 3.12 3.54 7.97
CA TRP A 66 3.46 2.14 7.73
C TRP A 66 4.85 1.99 7.15
N ARG A 67 5.38 0.81 7.35
CA ARG A 67 6.62 0.42 6.70
C ARG A 67 6.57 -1.08 6.52
N VAL A 68 7.49 -1.60 5.74
CA VAL A 68 7.52 -3.02 5.47
C VAL A 68 8.98 -3.46 5.45
N GLU A 69 9.22 -4.66 5.97
CA GLU A 69 10.56 -5.22 5.92
C GLU A 69 10.73 -5.97 4.62
N VAL A 70 11.90 -5.84 4.04
CA VAL A 70 12.16 -6.48 2.77
C VAL A 70 13.46 -7.27 2.84
N SER A 71 13.53 -8.29 2.00
CA SER A 71 14.75 -9.08 1.90
C SER A 71 15.02 -9.30 0.41
N GLY A 72 16.07 -10.00 0.12
CA GLY A 72 16.44 -10.27 -1.26
C GLY A 72 17.72 -9.58 -1.65
N THR A 73 18.05 -9.66 -2.91
CA THR A 73 19.26 -9.08 -3.45
C THR A 73 19.14 -7.56 -3.56
N VAL A 74 20.23 -6.92 -3.93
CA VAL A 74 20.20 -5.49 -4.16
C VAL A 74 19.20 -5.12 -5.26
N ASP A 75 19.17 -5.94 -6.32
CA ASP A 75 18.21 -5.66 -7.39
C ASP A 75 16.78 -5.87 -6.91
N ASP A 76 16.52 -6.89 -6.12
CA ASP A 76 15.20 -7.11 -5.58
C ASP A 76 14.77 -5.90 -4.75
N ARG A 77 15.68 -5.39 -3.92
CA ARG A 77 15.34 -4.26 -3.07
C ARG A 77 15.07 -3.01 -3.86
N ARG A 78 15.73 -2.83 -4.99
CA ARG A 78 15.45 -1.68 -5.83
C ARG A 78 14.02 -1.70 -6.33
N TRP A 79 13.58 -2.88 -6.77
CA TRP A 79 12.20 -3.01 -7.24
C TRP A 79 11.22 -2.73 -6.12
N ILE A 80 11.53 -3.30 -4.94
CA ILE A 80 10.62 -3.15 -3.80
C ILE A 80 10.60 -1.70 -3.33
N ASP A 81 11.75 -1.04 -3.24
CA ASP A 81 11.80 0.33 -2.79
C ASP A 81 11.04 1.25 -3.73
N ALA A 82 11.18 1.03 -5.03
CA ALA A 82 10.45 1.85 -6.00
C ALA A 82 8.95 1.65 -5.85
N ALA A 83 8.52 0.42 -5.62
CA ALA A 83 7.10 0.16 -5.43
C ALA A 83 6.59 0.76 -4.13
N ILE A 84 7.41 0.71 -3.08
CA ILE A 84 7.03 1.30 -1.81
C ILE A 84 6.79 2.80 -1.99
N GLU A 85 7.65 3.48 -2.73
CA GLU A 85 7.47 4.90 -2.93
C GLU A 85 6.21 5.22 -3.71
N LEU A 86 5.94 4.42 -4.74
CA LEU A 86 4.74 4.61 -5.52
C LEU A 86 3.50 4.38 -4.68
N VAL A 87 3.47 3.29 -3.94
CA VAL A 87 2.30 2.95 -3.14
C VAL A 87 2.14 3.93 -1.99
N ARG A 88 3.24 4.38 -1.40
CA ARG A 88 3.15 5.34 -0.32
C ARG A 88 2.61 6.68 -0.79
N ALA A 89 2.92 7.05 -2.03
CA ALA A 89 2.38 8.30 -2.57
C ALA A 89 0.87 8.22 -2.71
N GLU A 90 0.34 7.05 -3.03
CA GLU A 90 -1.10 6.88 -3.18
C GLU A 90 -1.78 6.53 -1.88
N HIS A 91 -1.09 5.79 -1.02
CA HIS A 91 -1.68 5.31 0.24
C HIS A 91 -0.69 5.55 1.36
N PRO A 92 -0.54 6.79 1.81
CA PRO A 92 0.41 7.07 2.88
C PRO A 92 0.00 6.48 4.22
N TYR A 93 -1.25 6.08 4.36
CA TYR A 93 -1.75 5.58 5.64
C TYR A 93 -2.46 4.25 5.49
N VAL A 94 -2.36 3.43 6.54
CA VAL A 94 -3.12 2.19 6.64
C VAL A 94 -3.97 2.26 7.89
N THR A 95 -5.00 1.44 7.94
CA THR A 95 -5.81 1.36 9.15
C THR A 95 -5.01 0.64 10.22
N GLY A 96 -5.38 0.88 11.45
CA GLY A 96 -4.73 0.24 12.55
C GLY A 96 -4.07 1.26 13.43
N ARG A 97 -3.52 0.78 14.55
CA ARG A 97 -2.95 1.66 15.51
C ARG A 97 -1.49 1.33 15.62
N GLY A 98 -0.65 2.32 15.40
CA GLY A 98 0.76 2.15 15.63
C GLY A 98 0.96 1.80 17.09
N ASP A 99 1.93 0.96 17.35
CA ASP A 99 2.14 0.53 18.69
C ASP A 99 3.11 1.43 19.37
N PRO A 100 2.67 2.39 20.11
CA PRO A 100 3.54 3.38 20.67
C PRO A 100 4.31 2.88 21.83
N GLY A 101 4.70 1.75 21.81
CA GLY A 101 5.47 1.31 22.90
C GLY A 101 4.81 0.28 23.66
N LEU A 102 3.86 -0.24 23.07
CA LEU A 102 3.29 -1.34 23.76
C LEU A 102 4.20 -2.48 23.71
#